data_5ceadcf9a2b7cd7cb0a3622569e62f38
#
_entry.id   5ceadcf9a2b7cd7cb0a3622569e62f38
#
_cell.length_a   1.000
_cell.length_b   1.000
_cell.length_c   1.000
_cell.angle_alpha   90.00
_cell.angle_beta   90.00
_cell.angle_gamma   90.00
#
_symmetry.space_group_name_H-M   'P 1'
#
loop_
_entity.id
_entity.type
_entity.pdbx_description
1 polymer ?
#
loop_
_entity_poly.entity_id
_entity_poly.type
_entity_poly.pdbx_seq_one_letter_code
_entity_poly.pdbx_strand_id
1 'polypeptide(L)'
;VKQSRRIGSRFFMLLVFLFLYLPIFVLIVFSFNASKSRSVWSGFTLDWYKELFQNSMILDALWVTLAVSILAAVISTIIVTNFRRRSRTVVTTINNIPLTNADIITGVSMMLFFVLAVNVFNGTLGAALGIKWNLGFVTLLIAHLTFDIPHVILCVMPKLQQLDPNIYEAAQDLGAPGFLAFRKVILPEIMPGVINGLLIAFTMSIDDFVISYFTAGSTFSTLSMVIYSMAKKRVSPEINALSTLLFVVVVTLLVIVNVRQTRQDKRRMVHGN
;
A
#
# COMPACT_ATOMS: atom_id res chain seq x y z
N VAL A 1 23.44 -38.27 -4.25
CA VAL A 1 22.36 -37.98 -3.28
C VAL A 1 22.05 -36.49 -3.19
N LYS A 2 23.04 -35.58 -3.19
CA LYS A 2 22.85 -34.09 -3.08
C LYS A 2 22.15 -33.48 -4.32
N GLN A 3 22.39 -34.04 -5.52
CA GLN A 3 21.85 -33.49 -6.77
C GLN A 3 20.36 -33.90 -6.99
N SER A 4 19.98 -35.12 -6.62
CA SER A 4 18.59 -35.59 -6.66
C SER A 4 17.69 -34.81 -5.70
N ARG A 5 18.17 -34.49 -4.50
CA ARG A 5 17.44 -33.60 -3.55
C ARG A 5 17.22 -32.20 -4.08
N ARG A 6 18.16 -31.65 -4.85
CA ARG A 6 18.02 -30.33 -5.48
C ARG A 6 17.00 -30.31 -6.60
N ILE A 7 16.90 -31.40 -7.38
CA ILE A 7 15.89 -31.54 -8.45
C ILE A 7 14.50 -31.66 -7.84
N GLY A 8 14.32 -32.53 -6.84
CA GLY A 8 13.05 -32.68 -6.12
C GLY A 8 12.58 -31.36 -5.46
N SER A 9 13.48 -30.62 -4.83
CA SER A 9 13.17 -29.33 -4.22
C SER A 9 12.76 -28.26 -5.26
N ARG A 10 13.42 -28.23 -6.42
CA ARG A 10 13.06 -27.32 -7.51
C ARG A 10 11.70 -27.67 -8.13
N PHE A 11 11.44 -28.95 -8.33
CA PHE A 11 10.15 -29.42 -8.82
C PHE A 11 9.02 -29.10 -7.86
N PHE A 12 9.22 -29.34 -6.57
CA PHE A 12 8.26 -28.98 -5.52
C PHE A 12 7.99 -27.47 -5.49
N MET A 13 9.04 -26.64 -5.52
CA MET A 13 8.87 -25.18 -5.60
C MET A 13 8.07 -24.77 -6.84
N LEU A 14 8.39 -25.33 -8.01
CA LEU A 14 7.67 -25.03 -9.24
C LEU A 14 6.18 -25.39 -9.13
N LEU A 15 5.87 -26.53 -8.51
CA LEU A 15 4.50 -26.99 -8.31
C LEU A 15 3.74 -26.07 -7.35
N VAL A 16 4.38 -25.62 -6.26
CA VAL A 16 3.80 -24.64 -5.33
C VAL A 16 3.54 -23.31 -6.03
N PHE A 17 4.50 -22.79 -6.79
CA PHE A 17 4.30 -21.55 -7.54
C PHE A 17 3.19 -21.70 -8.60
N LEU A 18 3.18 -22.80 -9.33
CA LEU A 18 2.12 -23.08 -10.31
C LEU A 18 0.74 -23.06 -9.61
N PHE A 19 0.60 -23.74 -8.50
CA PHE A 19 -0.66 -23.81 -7.74
C PHE A 19 -1.11 -22.41 -7.24
N LEU A 20 -0.18 -21.60 -6.75
CA LEU A 20 -0.47 -20.25 -6.25
C LEU A 20 -0.85 -19.27 -7.38
N TYR A 21 -0.15 -19.34 -8.52
CA TYR A 21 -0.36 -18.37 -9.60
C TYR A 21 -1.37 -18.85 -10.66
N LEU A 22 -1.73 -20.15 -10.67
CA LEU A 22 -2.69 -20.69 -11.62
C LEU A 22 -4.04 -19.97 -11.64
N PRO A 23 -4.66 -19.65 -10.48
CA PRO A 23 -5.93 -18.91 -10.47
C PRO A 23 -5.79 -17.51 -11.11
N ILE A 24 -4.67 -16.82 -10.84
CA ILE A 24 -4.39 -15.50 -11.41
C ILE A 24 -4.18 -15.62 -12.92
N PHE A 25 -3.43 -16.61 -13.36
CA PHE A 25 -3.22 -16.87 -14.78
C PHE A 25 -4.53 -17.16 -15.52
N VAL A 26 -5.40 -18.00 -14.93
CA VAL A 26 -6.74 -18.26 -15.47
C VAL A 26 -7.55 -16.97 -15.59
N LEU A 27 -7.54 -16.12 -14.55
CA LEU A 27 -8.22 -14.84 -14.56
C LEU A 27 -7.69 -13.93 -15.69
N ILE A 28 -6.38 -13.86 -15.87
CA ILE A 28 -5.73 -13.09 -16.96
C ILE A 28 -6.18 -13.64 -18.33
N VAL A 29 -6.16 -14.95 -18.54
CA VAL A 29 -6.59 -15.55 -19.81
C VAL A 29 -8.07 -15.24 -20.07
N PHE A 30 -8.94 -15.43 -19.08
CA PHE A 30 -10.38 -15.16 -19.23
C PHE A 30 -10.73 -13.68 -19.33
N SER A 31 -9.84 -12.76 -19.01
CA SER A 31 -10.02 -11.32 -19.25
C SER A 31 -10.07 -10.96 -20.76
N PHE A 32 -9.53 -11.85 -21.61
CA PHE A 32 -9.56 -11.71 -23.06
C PHE A 32 -10.65 -12.55 -23.73
N ASN A 33 -11.50 -13.25 -22.96
CA ASN A 33 -12.54 -14.09 -23.51
C ASN A 33 -13.75 -13.26 -23.98
N ALA A 34 -14.19 -13.42 -25.22
CA ALA A 34 -15.34 -12.72 -25.77
C ALA A 34 -16.67 -13.13 -25.11
N SER A 35 -16.75 -14.33 -24.52
CA SER A 35 -17.95 -14.81 -23.83
C SER A 35 -18.11 -14.20 -22.45
N LYS A 36 -19.36 -13.88 -22.06
CA LYS A 36 -19.73 -13.58 -20.68
C LYS A 36 -19.76 -14.83 -19.79
N SER A 37 -19.58 -16.01 -20.35
CA SER A 37 -19.50 -17.29 -19.62
C SER A 37 -18.07 -17.51 -19.09
N ARG A 38 -17.97 -18.05 -17.87
CA ARG A 38 -16.68 -18.39 -17.22
C ARG A 38 -16.11 -19.71 -17.64
N SER A 39 -16.91 -20.56 -18.30
CA SER A 39 -16.56 -21.94 -18.59
C SER A 39 -16.32 -22.21 -20.08
N VAL A 40 -16.67 -21.25 -20.94
CA VAL A 40 -16.59 -21.43 -22.39
C VAL A 40 -15.73 -20.33 -22.98
N TRP A 41 -14.68 -20.72 -23.68
CA TRP A 41 -13.88 -19.82 -24.49
C TRP A 41 -14.55 -19.62 -25.85
N SER A 42 -14.94 -18.37 -26.19
CA SER A 42 -15.64 -18.04 -27.44
C SER A 42 -14.82 -17.16 -28.39
N GLY A 43 -13.56 -16.91 -28.06
CA GLY A 43 -12.67 -16.10 -28.90
C GLY A 43 -11.98 -15.00 -28.11
N PHE A 44 -11.04 -14.34 -28.77
CA PHE A 44 -10.24 -13.25 -28.18
C PHE A 44 -10.94 -11.90 -28.39
N THR A 45 -11.03 -11.09 -27.32
CA THR A 45 -11.51 -9.72 -27.40
C THR A 45 -10.75 -8.78 -26.46
N LEU A 46 -10.75 -7.49 -26.79
CA LEU A 46 -10.28 -6.39 -25.92
C LEU A 46 -11.42 -5.45 -25.50
N ASP A 47 -12.67 -5.79 -25.82
CA ASP A 47 -13.79 -4.91 -25.60
C ASP A 47 -14.04 -4.63 -24.12
N TRP A 48 -13.79 -5.61 -23.23
CA TRP A 48 -13.86 -5.42 -21.78
C TRP A 48 -12.92 -4.33 -21.26
N TYR A 49 -11.74 -4.21 -21.86
CA TYR A 49 -10.80 -3.15 -21.53
C TYR A 49 -11.28 -1.78 -22.03
N LYS A 50 -11.93 -1.72 -23.20
CA LYS A 50 -12.53 -0.47 -23.70
C LYS A 50 -13.70 -0.05 -22.81
N GLU A 51 -14.58 -0.97 -22.42
CA GLU A 51 -15.70 -0.73 -21.52
C GLU A 51 -15.22 -0.23 -20.14
N LEU A 52 -14.12 -0.77 -19.60
CA LEU A 52 -13.52 -0.28 -18.36
C LEU A 52 -13.18 1.21 -18.40
N PHE A 53 -12.56 1.66 -19.49
CA PHE A 53 -12.18 3.07 -19.65
C PHE A 53 -13.37 4.00 -19.96
N GLN A 54 -14.54 3.46 -20.22
CA GLN A 54 -15.78 4.21 -20.41
C GLN A 54 -16.67 4.20 -19.16
N ASN A 55 -16.38 3.35 -18.18
CA ASN A 55 -17.16 3.22 -16.96
C ASN A 55 -16.73 4.26 -15.93
N SER A 56 -17.51 5.32 -15.75
CA SER A 56 -17.21 6.41 -14.82
C SER A 56 -17.02 5.92 -13.37
N MET A 57 -17.83 4.96 -12.91
CA MET A 57 -17.72 4.43 -11.55
C MET A 57 -16.35 3.78 -11.30
N ILE A 58 -15.81 3.06 -12.29
CA ILE A 58 -14.49 2.42 -12.19
C ILE A 58 -13.39 3.48 -12.22
N LEU A 59 -13.49 4.47 -13.10
CA LEU A 59 -12.51 5.56 -13.20
C LEU A 59 -12.49 6.43 -11.94
N ASP A 60 -13.64 6.74 -11.36
CA ASP A 60 -13.73 7.49 -10.10
C ASP A 60 -13.12 6.70 -8.95
N ALA A 61 -13.43 5.39 -8.86
CA ALA A 61 -12.83 4.52 -7.85
C ALA A 61 -11.32 4.36 -8.02
N LEU A 62 -10.83 4.27 -9.26
CA LEU A 62 -9.39 4.25 -9.56
C LEU A 62 -8.71 5.54 -9.10
N TRP A 63 -9.33 6.70 -9.40
CA TRP A 63 -8.80 7.99 -8.98
C TRP A 63 -8.75 8.10 -7.45
N VAL A 64 -9.81 7.73 -6.75
CA VAL A 64 -9.86 7.73 -5.27
C VAL A 64 -8.79 6.82 -4.70
N THR A 65 -8.66 5.58 -5.22
CA THR A 65 -7.63 4.63 -4.78
C THR A 65 -6.23 5.19 -4.95
N LEU A 66 -5.90 5.70 -6.14
CA LEU A 66 -4.57 6.26 -6.40
C LEU A 66 -4.29 7.49 -5.55
N ALA A 67 -5.26 8.40 -5.42
CA ALA A 67 -5.09 9.61 -4.61
C ALA A 67 -4.87 9.27 -3.13
N VAL A 68 -5.70 8.37 -2.55
CA VAL A 68 -5.55 7.96 -1.15
C VAL A 68 -4.23 7.21 -0.94
N SER A 69 -3.90 6.24 -1.80
CA SER A 69 -2.68 5.43 -1.65
C SER A 69 -1.40 6.27 -1.78
N ILE A 70 -1.34 7.20 -2.73
CA ILE A 70 -0.19 8.08 -2.89
C ILE A 70 -0.07 9.02 -1.68
N LEU A 71 -1.17 9.67 -1.29
CA LEU A 71 -1.17 10.61 -0.16
C LEU A 71 -0.83 9.89 1.14
N ALA A 72 -1.44 8.75 1.41
CA ALA A 72 -1.19 7.96 2.62
C ALA A 72 0.28 7.49 2.67
N ALA A 73 0.80 6.92 1.58
CA ALA A 73 2.20 6.47 1.51
C ALA A 73 3.20 7.63 1.70
N VAL A 74 2.98 8.77 1.06
CA VAL A 74 3.87 9.94 1.18
C VAL A 74 3.80 10.53 2.58
N ILE A 75 2.60 10.77 3.10
CA ILE A 75 2.42 11.42 4.41
C ILE A 75 2.94 10.51 5.53
N SER A 76 2.62 9.21 5.52
CA SER A 76 3.13 8.25 6.52
C SER A 76 4.66 8.17 6.49
N THR A 77 5.25 8.17 5.29
CA THR A 77 6.70 8.17 5.12
C THR A 77 7.33 9.45 5.66
N ILE A 78 6.77 10.62 5.38
CA ILE A 78 7.23 11.90 5.92
C ILE A 78 7.12 11.92 7.45
N ILE A 79 6.01 11.47 8.01
CA ILE A 79 5.82 11.40 9.46
C ILE A 79 6.90 10.53 10.09
N VAL A 80 7.10 9.31 9.60
CA VAL A 80 8.04 8.35 10.17
C VAL A 80 9.49 8.81 10.06
N THR A 81 9.89 9.40 8.93
CA THR A 81 11.26 9.88 8.74
C THR A 81 11.62 11.06 9.66
N ASN A 82 10.63 11.86 10.03
CA ASN A 82 10.83 13.02 10.92
C ASN A 82 10.70 12.68 12.42
N PHE A 83 10.49 11.43 12.81
CA PHE A 83 10.42 11.05 14.22
C PHE A 83 11.74 11.32 14.96
N ARG A 84 11.64 12.03 16.08
CA ARG A 84 12.78 12.34 16.95
C ARG A 84 13.36 11.08 17.59
N ARG A 85 14.70 11.03 17.76
CA ARG A 85 15.46 9.91 18.36
C ARG A 85 14.89 9.43 19.71
N ARG A 86 14.42 10.34 20.56
CA ARG A 86 13.90 10.05 21.91
C ARG A 86 12.59 9.23 21.93
N SER A 87 11.81 9.29 20.85
CA SER A 87 10.51 8.61 20.76
C SER A 87 10.60 7.21 20.11
N ARG A 88 11.77 6.82 19.60
CA ARG A 88 11.93 5.62 18.77
C ARG A 88 11.56 4.33 19.50
N THR A 89 12.03 4.14 20.72
CA THR A 89 11.77 2.91 21.49
C THR A 89 10.29 2.77 21.83
N VAL A 90 9.64 3.85 22.25
CA VAL A 90 8.21 3.86 22.56
C VAL A 90 7.39 3.58 21.30
N VAL A 91 7.75 4.24 20.19
CA VAL A 91 7.08 4.07 18.90
C VAL A 91 7.20 2.64 18.38
N THR A 92 8.39 2.00 18.45
CA THR A 92 8.54 0.61 18.00
C THR A 92 7.77 -0.38 18.87
N THR A 93 7.68 -0.14 20.18
CA THR A 93 6.91 -1.01 21.07
C THR A 93 5.40 -0.90 20.81
N ILE A 94 4.88 0.32 20.69
CA ILE A 94 3.46 0.57 20.41
C ILE A 94 3.08 0.12 18.98
N ASN A 95 4.02 0.21 18.03
CA ASN A 95 3.83 -0.13 16.63
C ASN A 95 3.40 -1.59 16.39
N ASN A 96 3.79 -2.50 17.27
CA ASN A 96 3.44 -3.91 17.14
C ASN A 96 1.95 -4.20 17.41
N ILE A 97 1.26 -3.32 18.14
CA ILE A 97 -0.16 -3.51 18.50
C ILE A 97 -1.07 -3.48 17.26
N PRO A 98 -1.02 -2.45 16.39
CA PRO A 98 -1.83 -2.44 15.16
C PRO A 98 -1.50 -3.56 14.19
N LEU A 99 -0.21 -3.94 14.09
CA LEU A 99 0.25 -4.98 13.16
C LEU A 99 -0.26 -6.39 13.49
N THR A 100 -0.58 -6.66 14.76
CA THR A 100 -1.11 -7.97 15.20
C THR A 100 -2.62 -8.01 15.21
N ASN A 101 -3.28 -6.87 15.01
CA ASN A 101 -4.73 -6.79 15.05
C ASN A 101 -5.35 -7.19 13.70
N ALA A 102 -6.52 -7.82 13.74
CA ALA A 102 -7.22 -8.16 12.50
C ALA A 102 -7.79 -6.90 11.84
N ASP A 103 -7.65 -6.77 10.52
CA ASP A 103 -8.09 -5.60 9.74
C ASP A 103 -9.56 -5.25 9.95
N ILE A 104 -10.42 -6.28 10.09
CA ILE A 104 -11.85 -6.08 10.39
C ILE A 104 -12.05 -5.36 11.71
N ILE A 105 -11.31 -5.74 12.77
CA ILE A 105 -11.43 -5.12 14.08
C ILE A 105 -10.96 -3.66 14.00
N THR A 106 -9.85 -3.44 13.33
CA THR A 106 -9.30 -2.09 13.10
C THR A 106 -10.29 -1.24 12.29
N GLY A 107 -10.84 -1.76 11.19
CA GLY A 107 -11.79 -1.05 10.35
C GLY A 107 -13.08 -0.68 11.08
N VAL A 108 -13.67 -1.61 11.81
CA VAL A 108 -14.89 -1.35 12.61
C VAL A 108 -14.61 -0.35 13.74
N SER A 109 -13.49 -0.48 14.43
CA SER A 109 -13.12 0.44 15.51
C SER A 109 -12.91 1.87 14.98
N MET A 110 -12.26 2.00 13.81
CA MET A 110 -12.08 3.29 13.15
C MET A 110 -13.40 3.89 12.68
N MET A 111 -14.29 3.08 12.10
CA MET A 111 -15.63 3.54 11.72
C MET A 111 -16.38 4.12 12.92
N LEU A 112 -16.42 3.39 14.04
CA LEU A 112 -17.08 3.85 15.27
C LEU A 112 -16.45 5.15 15.79
N PHE A 113 -15.12 5.22 15.80
CA PHE A 113 -14.40 6.43 16.20
C PHE A 113 -14.74 7.62 15.28
N PHE A 114 -14.74 7.44 13.96
CA PHE A 114 -15.06 8.51 13.02
C PHE A 114 -16.52 8.94 13.10
N VAL A 115 -17.46 8.00 13.27
CA VAL A 115 -18.88 8.33 13.49
C VAL A 115 -19.04 9.19 14.73
N LEU A 116 -18.39 8.82 15.83
CA LEU A 116 -18.40 9.63 17.05
C LEU A 116 -17.78 11.01 16.83
N ALA A 117 -16.59 11.07 16.21
CA ALA A 117 -15.90 12.33 15.93
C ALA A 117 -16.72 13.26 15.02
N VAL A 118 -17.36 12.72 13.99
CA VAL A 118 -18.24 13.46 13.09
C VAL A 118 -19.47 13.98 13.82
N ASN A 119 -20.11 13.18 14.67
CA ASN A 119 -21.28 13.60 15.45
C ASN A 119 -20.92 14.72 16.44
N VAL A 120 -19.80 14.57 17.14
CA VAL A 120 -19.32 15.61 18.08
C VAL A 120 -18.98 16.89 17.32
N PHE A 121 -18.26 16.78 16.21
CA PHE A 121 -17.92 17.96 15.39
C PHE A 121 -19.18 18.68 14.88
N ASN A 122 -20.13 17.94 14.30
CA ASN A 122 -21.36 18.51 13.72
C ASN A 122 -22.27 19.12 14.81
N GLY A 123 -22.27 18.54 16.02
CA GLY A 123 -23.05 19.06 17.16
C GLY A 123 -22.43 20.28 17.86
N THR A 124 -21.13 20.54 17.63
CA THR A 124 -20.40 21.64 18.30
C THR A 124 -19.88 22.65 17.28
N LEU A 125 -18.64 22.49 16.82
CA LEU A 125 -17.96 23.40 15.89
C LEU A 125 -18.67 23.47 14.53
N GLY A 126 -19.16 22.35 14.02
CA GLY A 126 -19.87 22.31 12.75
C GLY A 126 -21.16 23.10 12.77
N ALA A 127 -21.92 23.01 13.86
CA ALA A 127 -23.13 23.82 14.08
C ALA A 127 -22.82 25.31 14.16
N ALA A 128 -21.74 25.67 14.84
CA ALA A 128 -21.29 27.07 14.99
C ALA A 128 -20.77 27.69 13.69
N LEU A 129 -20.12 26.86 12.84
CA LEU A 129 -19.51 27.31 11.58
C LEU A 129 -20.42 27.08 10.35
N GLY A 130 -21.57 26.43 10.51
CA GLY A 130 -22.45 26.05 9.39
C GLY A 130 -21.86 24.97 8.47
N ILE A 131 -20.86 24.21 8.94
CA ILE A 131 -20.14 23.19 8.18
C ILE A 131 -20.59 21.81 8.64
N LYS A 132 -20.98 20.94 7.73
CA LYS A 132 -21.25 19.53 8.02
C LYS A 132 -20.10 18.65 7.53
N TRP A 133 -19.54 17.89 8.46
CA TRP A 133 -18.57 16.86 8.14
C TRP A 133 -19.26 15.49 8.08
N ASN A 134 -18.86 14.65 7.13
CA ASN A 134 -19.34 13.28 6.95
C ASN A 134 -18.16 12.33 6.73
N LEU A 135 -18.41 11.04 6.89
CA LEU A 135 -17.47 10.02 6.45
C LEU A 135 -17.22 10.19 4.94
N GLY A 136 -15.96 10.10 4.53
CA GLY A 136 -15.59 10.32 3.13
C GLY A 136 -14.08 10.25 2.91
N PHE A 137 -13.57 11.02 1.96
CA PHE A 137 -12.16 11.00 1.57
C PHE A 137 -11.19 11.25 2.74
N VAL A 138 -11.52 12.19 3.63
CA VAL A 138 -10.63 12.53 4.78
C VAL A 138 -10.57 11.39 5.79
N THR A 139 -11.71 10.79 6.15
CA THR A 139 -11.75 9.65 7.07
C THR A 139 -11.06 8.42 6.48
N LEU A 140 -11.24 8.20 5.18
CA LEU A 140 -10.55 7.17 4.43
C LEU A 140 -9.03 7.39 4.46
N LEU A 141 -8.55 8.59 4.16
CA LEU A 141 -7.13 8.94 4.19
C LEU A 141 -6.51 8.76 5.59
N ILE A 142 -7.19 9.24 6.66
CA ILE A 142 -6.71 9.07 8.03
C ILE A 142 -6.64 7.59 8.41
N ALA A 143 -7.62 6.79 7.99
CA ALA A 143 -7.60 5.35 8.21
C ALA A 143 -6.39 4.69 7.53
N HIS A 144 -6.13 5.01 6.27
CA HIS A 144 -4.97 4.52 5.53
C HIS A 144 -3.65 4.95 6.19
N LEU A 145 -3.53 6.21 6.63
CA LEU A 145 -2.35 6.66 7.39
C LEU A 145 -2.13 5.83 8.65
N THR A 146 -3.19 5.46 9.35
CA THR A 146 -3.09 4.76 10.63
C THR A 146 -2.51 3.34 10.48
N PHE A 147 -2.82 2.63 9.40
CA PHE A 147 -2.23 1.32 9.18
C PHE A 147 -0.94 1.36 8.35
N ASP A 148 -0.73 2.38 7.52
CA ASP A 148 0.51 2.54 6.74
C ASP A 148 1.71 2.91 7.62
N ILE A 149 1.51 3.81 8.61
CA ILE A 149 2.58 4.26 9.52
C ILE A 149 3.33 3.08 10.17
N PRO A 150 2.66 2.07 10.75
CA PRO A 150 3.31 0.88 11.29
C PRO A 150 4.22 0.16 10.29
N HIS A 151 3.78 -0.03 9.06
CA HIS A 151 4.57 -0.72 8.03
C HIS A 151 5.79 0.10 7.60
N VAL A 152 5.64 1.43 7.47
CA VAL A 152 6.76 2.32 7.17
C VAL A 152 7.79 2.30 8.29
N ILE A 153 7.36 2.28 9.57
CA ILE A 153 8.26 2.18 10.73
C ILE A 153 9.11 0.92 10.64
N LEU A 154 8.52 -0.23 10.29
CA LEU A 154 9.26 -1.49 10.12
C LEU A 154 10.35 -1.41 9.03
N CYS A 155 10.18 -0.57 8.02
CA CYS A 155 11.16 -0.41 6.94
C CYS A 155 12.26 0.61 7.27
N VAL A 156 11.88 1.73 7.91
CA VAL A 156 12.78 2.86 8.16
C VAL A 156 13.60 2.65 9.44
N MET A 157 12.98 2.12 10.50
CA MET A 157 13.61 2.01 11.81
C MET A 157 14.89 1.16 11.82
N PRO A 158 14.95 -0.02 11.16
CA PRO A 158 16.19 -0.80 11.11
C PRO A 158 17.34 -0.05 10.43
N LYS A 159 17.05 0.77 9.43
CA LYS A 159 18.07 1.60 8.77
C LYS A 159 18.58 2.71 9.68
N LEU A 160 17.70 3.34 10.44
CA LEU A 160 18.07 4.33 11.45
C LEU A 160 18.90 3.72 12.60
N GLN A 161 18.67 2.45 12.95
CA GLN A 161 19.43 1.75 14.01
C GLN A 161 20.81 1.31 13.55
N GLN A 162 21.02 1.13 12.25
CA GLN A 162 22.32 0.77 11.66
C GLN A 162 23.27 1.97 11.52
N LEU A 163 22.79 3.21 11.67
CA LEU A 163 23.63 4.40 11.61
C LEU A 163 24.50 4.52 12.87
N ASP A 164 25.71 5.02 12.67
CA ASP A 164 26.55 5.44 13.80
C ASP A 164 25.82 6.50 14.64
N PRO A 165 25.65 6.28 15.95
CA PRO A 165 24.98 7.23 16.83
C PRO A 165 25.56 8.64 16.78
N ASN A 166 26.85 8.78 16.52
CA ASN A 166 27.60 10.03 16.56
C ASN A 166 27.57 10.81 15.23
N ILE A 167 27.10 10.19 14.14
CA ILE A 167 27.13 10.82 12.80
C ILE A 167 26.34 12.14 12.74
N TYR A 168 25.28 12.23 13.54
CA TYR A 168 24.47 13.45 13.64
C TYR A 168 25.19 14.55 14.40
N GLU A 169 25.83 14.20 15.53
CA GLU A 169 26.59 15.14 16.37
C GLU A 169 27.83 15.62 15.62
N ALA A 170 28.57 14.71 14.95
CA ALA A 170 29.70 15.09 14.12
C ALA A 170 29.33 16.08 12.99
N ALA A 171 28.17 15.93 12.38
CA ALA A 171 27.69 16.88 11.38
C ALA A 171 27.38 18.27 11.98
N GLN A 172 26.89 18.32 13.22
CA GLN A 172 26.62 19.56 13.93
C GLN A 172 27.93 20.24 14.38
N ASP A 173 28.92 19.50 14.82
CA ASP A 173 30.26 20.01 15.19
C ASP A 173 30.95 20.66 13.99
N LEU A 174 30.66 20.20 12.77
CA LEU A 174 31.12 20.82 11.52
C LEU A 174 30.26 22.05 11.11
N GLY A 175 29.40 22.55 12.01
CA GLY A 175 28.60 23.75 11.80
C GLY A 175 27.29 23.53 11.05
N ALA A 176 26.84 22.31 10.79
CA ALA A 176 25.57 22.07 10.13
C ALA A 176 24.39 22.24 11.10
N PRO A 177 23.40 23.15 10.83
CA PRO A 177 22.20 23.19 11.62
C PRO A 177 21.44 21.88 11.54
N GLY A 178 20.69 21.53 12.60
CA GLY A 178 20.08 20.20 12.78
C GLY A 178 19.26 19.70 11.57
N PHE A 179 18.51 20.58 10.90
CA PHE A 179 17.76 20.22 9.68
C PHE A 179 18.70 19.88 8.50
N LEU A 180 19.81 20.61 8.35
CA LEU A 180 20.78 20.37 7.29
C LEU A 180 21.55 19.05 7.52
N ALA A 181 21.95 18.78 8.78
CA ALA A 181 22.56 17.53 9.20
C ALA A 181 21.61 16.34 8.89
N PHE A 182 20.32 16.45 9.24
CA PHE A 182 19.35 15.43 8.89
C PHE A 182 19.23 15.24 7.38
N ARG A 183 19.02 16.32 6.62
CA ARG A 183 18.76 16.23 5.17
C ARG A 183 19.96 15.76 4.35
N LYS A 184 21.19 16.22 4.72
CA LYS A 184 22.40 15.92 3.92
C LYS A 184 23.15 14.68 4.38
N VAL A 185 23.01 14.26 5.64
CA VAL A 185 23.77 13.15 6.21
C VAL A 185 22.86 11.96 6.51
N ILE A 186 21.81 12.14 7.33
CA ILE A 186 20.98 11.01 7.77
C ILE A 186 20.05 10.52 6.66
N LEU A 187 19.30 11.42 6.02
CA LEU A 187 18.28 11.05 5.05
C LEU A 187 18.85 10.24 3.87
N PRO A 188 20.01 10.57 3.27
CA PRO A 188 20.59 9.76 2.20
C PRO A 188 20.96 8.33 2.65
N GLU A 189 21.43 8.18 3.90
CA GLU A 189 21.80 6.87 4.45
C GLU A 189 20.59 5.96 4.70
N ILE A 190 19.48 6.52 5.17
CA ILE A 190 18.24 5.77 5.42
C ILE A 190 17.35 5.66 4.18
N MET A 191 17.70 6.33 3.07
CA MET A 191 16.87 6.39 1.86
C MET A 191 16.40 5.03 1.34
N PRO A 192 17.18 3.94 1.38
CA PRO A 192 16.67 2.61 1.01
C PRO A 192 15.49 2.16 1.88
N GLY A 193 15.54 2.43 3.18
CA GLY A 193 14.43 2.14 4.10
C GLY A 193 13.21 3.02 3.85
N VAL A 194 13.43 4.29 3.54
CA VAL A 194 12.38 5.28 3.21
C VAL A 194 11.64 4.86 1.94
N ILE A 195 12.38 4.51 0.88
CA ILE A 195 11.80 4.05 -0.38
C ILE A 195 11.01 2.75 -0.17
N ASN A 196 11.57 1.79 0.57
CA ASN A 196 10.87 0.55 0.89
C ASN A 196 9.59 0.79 1.66
N GLY A 197 9.63 1.66 2.67
CA GLY A 197 8.47 2.04 3.46
C GLY A 197 7.37 2.67 2.62
N LEU A 198 7.74 3.63 1.77
CA LEU A 198 6.80 4.28 0.84
C LEU A 198 6.12 3.28 -0.09
N LEU A 199 6.86 2.31 -0.59
CA LEU A 199 6.33 1.34 -1.54
C LEU A 199 5.43 0.29 -0.89
N ILE A 200 5.79 -0.16 0.32
CA ILE A 200 4.95 -1.07 1.08
C ILE A 200 3.65 -0.36 1.45
N ALA A 201 3.71 0.86 1.97
CA ALA A 201 2.53 1.66 2.28
C ALA A 201 1.64 1.85 1.05
N PHE A 202 2.22 2.24 -0.09
CA PHE A 202 1.48 2.38 -1.34
C PHE A 202 0.80 1.09 -1.78
N THR A 203 1.53 -0.04 -1.75
CA THR A 203 0.99 -1.34 -2.17
C THR A 203 -0.13 -1.80 -1.24
N MET A 204 0.06 -1.69 0.08
CA MET A 204 -0.95 -2.05 1.08
C MET A 204 -2.20 -1.17 0.95
N SER A 205 -2.02 0.11 0.67
CA SER A 205 -3.12 1.07 0.54
C SER A 205 -3.94 0.88 -0.75
N ILE A 206 -3.32 0.48 -1.88
CA ILE A 206 -4.05 0.15 -3.12
C ILE A 206 -4.96 -1.07 -2.95
N ASP A 207 -4.48 -2.07 -2.23
CA ASP A 207 -5.08 -3.39 -2.11
C ASP A 207 -6.12 -3.46 -0.98
N ASP A 208 -6.14 -2.45 -0.10
CA ASP A 208 -7.04 -2.46 1.04
C ASP A 208 -8.51 -2.40 0.60
N PHE A 209 -9.27 -3.39 1.07
CA PHE A 209 -10.71 -3.45 0.97
C PHE A 209 -11.38 -3.21 2.33
N VAL A 210 -10.83 -3.83 3.38
CA VAL A 210 -11.54 -3.96 4.66
C VAL A 210 -11.66 -2.61 5.36
N ILE A 211 -10.56 -1.92 5.54
CA ILE A 211 -10.54 -0.62 6.23
C ILE A 211 -11.28 0.43 5.38
N SER A 212 -11.04 0.41 4.06
CA SER A 212 -11.75 1.27 3.11
C SER A 212 -13.26 1.10 3.19
N TYR A 213 -13.76 -0.12 3.25
CA TYR A 213 -15.20 -0.42 3.30
C TYR A 213 -15.89 0.22 4.51
N PHE A 214 -15.23 0.27 5.65
CA PHE A 214 -15.78 0.85 6.87
C PHE A 214 -15.60 2.36 6.99
N THR A 215 -14.61 2.96 6.29
CA THR A 215 -14.21 4.35 6.52
C THR A 215 -14.46 5.32 5.36
N ALA A 216 -14.74 4.79 4.15
CA ALA A 216 -14.98 5.62 2.95
C ALA A 216 -16.33 6.37 2.97
N GLY A 217 -17.28 5.95 3.81
CA GLY A 217 -18.64 6.50 3.79
C GLY A 217 -19.42 6.06 2.56
N SER A 218 -20.46 6.83 2.22
CA SER A 218 -21.37 6.50 1.10
C SER A 218 -20.99 7.18 -0.23
N THR A 219 -20.10 8.17 -0.19
CA THR A 219 -19.81 9.04 -1.34
C THR A 219 -18.62 8.57 -2.15
N PHE A 220 -17.65 7.90 -1.49
CA PHE A 220 -16.42 7.47 -2.10
C PHE A 220 -16.32 5.94 -2.10
N SER A 221 -15.73 5.39 -3.15
CA SER A 221 -15.45 3.97 -3.27
C SER A 221 -14.03 3.76 -3.78
N THR A 222 -13.31 2.82 -3.18
CA THR A 222 -12.01 2.38 -3.71
C THR A 222 -12.22 1.31 -4.77
N LEU A 223 -11.19 1.07 -5.58
CA LEU A 223 -11.21 0.07 -6.63
C LEU A 223 -11.48 -1.34 -6.08
N SER A 224 -10.89 -1.67 -4.92
CA SER A 224 -11.10 -2.94 -4.21
C SER A 224 -12.55 -3.10 -3.77
N MET A 225 -13.22 -2.02 -3.33
CA MET A 225 -14.65 -2.02 -3.00
C MET A 225 -15.52 -2.26 -4.24
N VAL A 226 -15.19 -1.62 -5.36
CA VAL A 226 -15.92 -1.81 -6.63
C VAL A 226 -15.76 -3.25 -7.11
N ILE A 227 -14.55 -3.79 -7.15
CA ILE A 227 -14.28 -5.19 -7.52
C ILE A 227 -15.10 -6.14 -6.64
N TYR A 228 -15.09 -5.95 -5.31
CA TYR A 228 -15.86 -6.77 -4.39
C TYR A 228 -17.36 -6.69 -4.65
N SER A 229 -17.91 -5.49 -4.86
CA SER A 229 -19.33 -5.28 -5.12
C SER A 229 -19.78 -5.95 -6.42
N MET A 230 -18.95 -5.84 -7.46
CA MET A 230 -19.20 -6.50 -8.74
C MET A 230 -19.10 -8.03 -8.61
N ALA A 231 -18.10 -8.54 -7.90
CA ALA A 231 -17.92 -9.98 -7.66
C ALA A 231 -19.10 -10.60 -6.89
N LYS A 232 -19.68 -9.85 -5.94
CA LYS A 232 -20.84 -10.28 -5.14
C LYS A 232 -22.14 -10.31 -5.98
N LYS A 233 -22.32 -9.38 -6.90
CA LYS A 233 -23.53 -9.32 -7.74
C LYS A 233 -23.50 -10.36 -8.86
N ARG A 234 -22.47 -10.35 -9.68
CA ARG A 234 -22.23 -11.31 -10.77
C ARG A 234 -20.80 -11.09 -11.28
N VAL A 235 -19.97 -12.11 -11.30
CA VAL A 235 -18.64 -11.94 -11.90
C VAL A 235 -18.80 -11.77 -13.39
N SER A 236 -18.63 -10.55 -13.88
CA SER A 236 -18.59 -10.22 -15.30
C SER A 236 -17.14 -10.33 -15.82
N PRO A 237 -16.93 -10.51 -17.12
CA PRO A 237 -15.59 -10.47 -17.71
C PRO A 237 -14.84 -9.15 -17.47
N GLU A 238 -15.57 -8.05 -17.26
CA GLU A 238 -15.03 -6.75 -16.86
C GLU A 238 -14.22 -6.83 -15.57
N ILE A 239 -14.66 -7.65 -14.58
CA ILE A 239 -13.91 -7.85 -13.32
C ILE A 239 -12.59 -8.52 -13.61
N ASN A 240 -12.57 -9.51 -14.51
CA ASN A 240 -11.32 -10.20 -14.88
C ASN A 240 -10.35 -9.22 -15.54
N ALA A 241 -10.84 -8.34 -16.44
CA ALA A 241 -10.04 -7.33 -17.08
C ALA A 241 -9.51 -6.29 -16.07
N LEU A 242 -10.37 -5.82 -15.15
CA LEU A 242 -10.02 -4.87 -14.11
C LEU A 242 -8.98 -5.44 -13.14
N SER A 243 -9.20 -6.66 -12.64
CA SER A 243 -8.27 -7.36 -11.75
C SER A 243 -6.93 -7.66 -12.43
N THR A 244 -6.96 -8.00 -13.73
CA THR A 244 -5.74 -8.20 -14.53
C THR A 244 -4.95 -6.91 -14.67
N LEU A 245 -5.62 -5.79 -14.95
CA LEU A 245 -4.96 -4.49 -15.09
C LEU A 245 -4.31 -4.08 -13.76
N LEU A 246 -5.05 -4.19 -12.65
CA LEU A 246 -4.53 -3.89 -11.32
C LEU A 246 -3.34 -4.78 -10.97
N PHE A 247 -3.43 -6.08 -11.20
CA PHE A 247 -2.33 -7.03 -10.96
C PHE A 247 -1.08 -6.67 -11.78
N VAL A 248 -1.23 -6.37 -13.07
CA VAL A 248 -0.11 -5.99 -13.94
C VAL A 248 0.54 -4.68 -13.46
N VAL A 249 -0.26 -3.69 -13.08
CA VAL A 249 0.26 -2.42 -12.55
C VAL A 249 1.05 -2.64 -11.26
N VAL A 250 0.49 -3.36 -10.29
CA VAL A 250 1.14 -3.61 -9.00
C VAL A 250 2.43 -4.42 -9.19
N VAL A 251 2.39 -5.50 -9.97
CA VAL A 251 3.58 -6.34 -10.24
C VAL A 251 4.66 -5.51 -10.96
N THR A 252 4.27 -4.70 -11.94
CA THR A 252 5.22 -3.85 -12.66
C THR A 252 5.90 -2.86 -11.73
N LEU A 253 5.15 -2.21 -10.85
CA LEU A 253 5.71 -1.30 -9.83
C LEU A 253 6.67 -2.03 -8.90
N LEU A 254 6.26 -3.19 -8.36
CA LEU A 254 7.12 -4.00 -7.49
C LEU A 254 8.42 -4.43 -8.18
N VAL A 255 8.35 -4.85 -9.44
CA VAL A 255 9.55 -5.25 -10.23
C VAL A 255 10.46 -4.04 -10.45
N ILE A 256 9.93 -2.90 -10.87
CA ILE A 256 10.71 -1.67 -11.10
C ILE A 256 11.46 -1.28 -9.83
N VAL A 257 10.79 -1.34 -8.70
CA VAL A 257 11.36 -0.99 -7.40
C VAL A 257 12.44 -1.95 -7.00
N ASN A 258 12.15 -3.25 -7.04
CA ASN A 258 13.11 -4.30 -6.65
C ASN A 258 14.38 -4.24 -7.50
N VAL A 259 14.23 -4.04 -8.82
CA VAL A 259 15.38 -3.89 -9.73
C VAL A 259 16.20 -2.64 -9.40
N ARG A 260 15.53 -1.51 -9.08
CA ARG A 260 16.23 -0.28 -8.70
C ARG A 260 17.02 -0.45 -7.39
N GLN A 261 16.43 -1.07 -6.38
CA GLN A 261 17.08 -1.35 -5.10
C GLN A 261 18.30 -2.25 -5.26
N THR A 262 18.15 -3.36 -5.96
CA THR A 262 19.25 -4.30 -6.23
C THR A 262 20.42 -3.61 -6.94
N ARG A 263 20.14 -2.68 -7.87
CA ARG A 263 21.17 -1.90 -8.54
C ARG A 263 21.86 -0.90 -7.62
N GLN A 264 21.15 -0.27 -6.71
CA GLN A 264 21.71 0.65 -5.73
C GLN A 264 22.60 -0.06 -4.71
N ASP A 265 22.16 -1.21 -4.20
CA ASP A 265 22.94 -2.01 -3.25
C ASP A 265 24.26 -2.52 -3.88
N LYS A 266 24.21 -2.97 -5.15
CA LYS A 266 25.42 -3.35 -5.89
C LYS A 266 26.39 -2.17 -6.08
N ARG A 267 25.91 -0.97 -6.39
CA ARG A 267 26.76 0.22 -6.52
C ARG A 267 27.44 0.61 -5.20
N ARG A 268 26.73 0.50 -4.07
CA ARG A 268 27.29 0.77 -2.74
C ARG A 268 28.36 -0.23 -2.36
N MET A 269 28.21 -1.51 -2.66
CA MET A 269 29.23 -2.55 -2.41
C MET A 269 30.49 -2.35 -3.25
N VAL A 270 30.38 -1.79 -4.44
CA VAL A 270 31.55 -1.52 -5.33
C VAL A 270 32.31 -0.25 -4.94
N HIS A 271 31.66 0.74 -4.32
CA HIS A 271 32.29 2.02 -3.93
C HIS A 271 32.66 2.08 -2.44
N GLY A 272 32.33 1.05 -1.66
CA GLY A 272 32.65 0.93 -0.22
C GLY A 272 33.88 0.05 0.08
N ASN A 273 34.55 -0.43 -0.96
CA ASN A 273 35.89 -1.02 -0.92
C ASN A 273 36.86 0.00 -1.56
#